data_7ceb2a07651a5afa8a6dea3ce107fbe5
#
_entry.id   7ceb2a07651a5afa8a6dea3ce107fbe5
#
_cell.length_a   1.000
_cell.length_b   1.000
_cell.length_c   1.000
_cell.angle_alpha   90.00
_cell.angle_beta   90.00
_cell.angle_gamma   90.00
#
_symmetry.space_group_name_H-M   'P 1'
#
loop_
_entity.id
_entity.type
_entity.pdbx_description
1 polymer ?
#
loop_
_entity_poly.entity_id
_entity_poly.type
_entity_poly.pdbx_seq_one_letter_code
_entity_poly.pdbx_strand_id
1 'polypeptide(L)'
;MYKRQVGRLDADSEGLLLLSDEKGLADRLLDPSGRHPRTYWSQVEGTPSETDLRPLELGGLRIRGYCTLPCRARLMRREPDVPPRIPPVRYRASIPTSWLELTLVEGKNRQVRRMTAAIGFPTLRLLRARIGNFSLAGLKPGAWKELDSRERRQLMP
;
A
#
# COMPACT_ATOMS: atom_id res chain seq x y z
N MET A 1 0.55 24.22 16.82
CA MET A 1 1.17 22.88 16.84
C MET A 1 1.10 22.30 15.45
N TYR A 2 2.24 22.06 14.81
CA TYR A 2 2.25 21.59 13.41
C TYR A 2 2.28 20.06 13.39
N LYS A 3 1.18 19.45 12.98
CA LYS A 3 1.14 18.01 12.70
C LYS A 3 1.97 17.73 11.44
N ARG A 4 2.92 16.82 11.54
CA ARG A 4 3.76 16.41 10.43
C ARG A 4 3.22 15.11 9.82
N GLN A 5 3.21 15.06 8.49
CA GLN A 5 2.89 13.84 7.77
C GLN A 5 3.98 12.79 8.01
N VAL A 6 3.58 11.62 8.46
CA VAL A 6 4.48 10.47 8.66
C VAL A 6 4.45 9.59 7.43
N GLY A 7 5.50 9.67 6.63
CA GLY A 7 5.58 9.03 5.32
C GLY A 7 4.76 9.73 4.25
N ARG A 8 5.04 9.41 3.01
CA ARG A 8 4.36 9.98 1.84
C ARG A 8 3.30 9.02 1.32
N LEU A 9 2.26 9.58 0.75
CA LEU A 9 1.32 8.91 -0.13
C LEU A 9 1.35 9.66 -1.47
N ASP A 10 1.43 8.93 -2.58
CA ASP A 10 1.42 9.57 -3.90
C ASP A 10 0.06 10.23 -4.13
N ALA A 11 0.03 11.32 -4.91
CA ALA A 11 -1.21 12.08 -5.18
C ALA A 11 -2.30 11.24 -5.87
N ASP A 12 -1.89 10.21 -6.60
CA ASP A 12 -2.78 9.25 -7.28
C ASP A 12 -3.05 7.97 -6.46
N SER A 13 -2.63 7.95 -5.20
CA SER A 13 -2.87 6.84 -4.25
C SER A 13 -3.83 7.26 -3.15
N GLU A 14 -4.50 6.29 -2.56
CA GLU A 14 -5.55 6.45 -1.56
C GLU A 14 -5.18 5.71 -0.26
N GLY A 15 -6.03 5.82 0.75
CA GLY A 15 -5.94 5.06 1.98
C GLY A 15 -5.31 5.81 3.13
N LEU A 16 -4.74 5.08 4.07
CA LEU A 16 -4.25 5.62 5.33
C LEU A 16 -3.11 6.63 5.15
N LEU A 17 -3.30 7.80 5.74
CA LEU A 17 -2.27 8.81 5.92
C LEU A 17 -2.13 9.09 7.42
N LEU A 18 -0.92 8.96 7.94
CA LEU A 18 -0.65 9.23 9.35
C LEU A 18 -0.13 10.65 9.53
N LEU A 19 -0.73 11.38 10.45
CA LEU A 19 -0.28 12.70 10.90
C LEU A 19 0.09 12.63 12.38
N SER A 20 1.23 13.16 12.76
CA SER A 20 1.68 13.19 14.15
C SER A 20 2.52 14.44 14.44
N ASP A 21 2.45 14.88 15.67
CA ASP A 21 3.36 15.88 16.26
C ASP A 21 4.39 15.23 17.20
N GLU A 22 4.32 13.91 17.38
CA GLU A 22 5.28 13.17 18.21
C GLU A 22 6.67 13.18 17.58
N LYS A 23 7.63 13.69 18.33
CA LYS A 23 9.04 13.68 17.93
C LYS A 23 9.55 12.25 17.80
N GLY A 24 10.25 11.96 16.69
CA GLY A 24 10.86 10.65 16.44
C GLY A 24 9.90 9.54 15.99
N LEU A 25 8.57 9.75 15.97
CA LEU A 25 7.65 8.74 15.45
C LEU A 25 7.87 8.50 13.96
N ALA A 26 8.07 9.58 13.19
CA ALA A 26 8.35 9.46 11.76
C ALA A 26 9.62 8.67 11.52
N ASP A 27 10.70 8.95 12.25
CA ASP A 27 11.98 8.26 12.11
C ASP A 27 11.82 6.77 12.40
N ARG A 28 11.16 6.40 13.49
CA ARG A 28 10.90 5.00 13.86
C ARG A 28 10.07 4.24 12.83
N LEU A 29 9.02 4.88 12.30
CA LEU A 29 8.13 4.24 11.32
C LEU A 29 8.72 4.19 9.90
N LEU A 30 9.63 5.10 9.57
CA LEU A 30 10.20 5.22 8.23
C LEU A 30 11.60 4.62 8.12
N ASP A 31 12.25 4.29 9.23
CA ASP A 31 13.56 3.66 9.26
C ASP A 31 13.52 2.33 8.47
N PRO A 32 14.32 2.21 7.41
CA PRO A 32 14.38 0.97 6.64
C PRO A 32 14.83 -0.25 7.46
N SER A 33 15.65 -0.05 8.50
CA SER A 33 16.11 -1.12 9.37
C SER A 33 15.00 -1.74 10.21
N GLY A 34 13.97 -0.94 10.55
CA GLY A 34 12.80 -1.38 11.30
C GLY A 34 11.86 -2.28 10.51
N ARG A 35 12.04 -2.39 9.19
CA ARG A 35 11.21 -3.24 8.30
C ARG A 35 9.73 -3.12 8.58
N HIS A 36 9.25 -1.92 8.85
CA HIS A 36 7.89 -1.66 9.26
C HIS A 36 6.88 -2.01 8.15
N PRO A 37 5.93 -2.94 8.37
CA PRO A 37 5.06 -3.43 7.30
C PRO A 37 3.99 -2.41 6.91
N ARG A 38 3.75 -2.30 5.61
CA ARG A 38 2.65 -1.55 5.03
C ARG A 38 1.92 -2.42 4.03
N THR A 39 0.61 -2.53 4.21
CA THR A 39 -0.23 -3.34 3.32
C THR A 39 -0.99 -2.45 2.36
N TYR A 40 -0.98 -2.84 1.12
CA TYR A 40 -1.65 -2.14 0.03
C TYR A 40 -2.67 -3.04 -0.66
N TRP A 41 -3.81 -2.49 -1.02
CA TRP A 41 -4.73 -3.07 -1.99
C TRP A 41 -4.49 -2.41 -3.34
N SER A 42 -4.21 -3.22 -4.33
CA SER A 42 -3.89 -2.77 -5.69
C SER A 42 -4.86 -3.38 -6.68
N GLN A 43 -5.66 -2.55 -7.34
CA GLN A 43 -6.39 -2.95 -8.54
C GLN A 43 -5.44 -2.91 -9.72
N VAL A 44 -5.29 -4.03 -10.39
CA VAL A 44 -4.38 -4.17 -11.54
C VAL A 44 -5.16 -4.53 -12.81
N GLU A 45 -4.60 -4.19 -13.98
CA GLU A 45 -5.09 -4.71 -15.26
C GLU A 45 -4.76 -6.19 -15.38
N GLY A 46 -5.70 -6.97 -15.92
CA GLY A 46 -5.53 -8.40 -16.19
C GLY A 46 -5.97 -9.29 -15.04
N THR A 47 -5.71 -10.57 -15.22
CA THR A 47 -6.07 -11.64 -14.28
C THR A 47 -4.83 -12.45 -13.90
N PRO A 48 -3.96 -11.91 -13.00
CA PRO A 48 -2.79 -12.63 -12.55
C PRO A 48 -3.17 -13.95 -11.85
N SER A 49 -2.36 -14.96 -12.01
CA SER A 49 -2.40 -16.19 -11.22
C SER A 49 -1.48 -16.06 -10.00
N GLU A 50 -1.59 -16.99 -9.04
CA GLU A 50 -0.65 -17.07 -7.91
C GLU A 50 0.81 -17.23 -8.38
N THR A 51 1.03 -17.93 -9.51
CA THR A 51 2.37 -18.09 -10.09
C THR A 51 2.94 -16.78 -10.58
N ASP A 52 2.11 -15.88 -11.13
CA ASP A 52 2.55 -14.56 -11.58
C ASP A 52 3.00 -13.66 -10.42
N LEU A 53 2.52 -13.92 -9.20
CA LEU A 53 2.90 -13.16 -8.00
C LEU A 53 4.24 -13.62 -7.38
N ARG A 54 4.73 -14.81 -7.71
CA ARG A 54 5.97 -15.35 -7.12
C ARG A 54 7.18 -14.43 -7.22
N PRO A 55 7.43 -13.71 -8.34
CA PRO A 55 8.54 -12.75 -8.39
C PRO A 55 8.44 -11.63 -7.35
N LEU A 56 7.23 -11.23 -6.96
CA LEU A 56 7.00 -10.27 -5.89
C LEU A 56 7.38 -10.86 -4.52
N GLU A 57 6.99 -12.11 -4.30
CA GLU A 57 7.23 -12.83 -3.05
C GLU A 57 8.71 -13.17 -2.84
N LEU A 58 9.40 -13.55 -3.89
CA LEU A 58 10.82 -13.87 -3.85
C LEU A 58 11.69 -12.61 -3.73
N GLY A 59 11.21 -11.47 -4.19
CA GLY A 59 12.00 -10.24 -4.28
C GLY A 59 13.03 -10.31 -5.40
N GLY A 60 14.01 -9.38 -5.38
CA GLY A 60 15.05 -9.32 -6.38
C GLY A 60 14.63 -8.71 -7.73
N LEU A 61 13.41 -8.19 -7.83
CA LEU A 61 12.98 -7.45 -9.02
C LEU A 61 13.82 -6.18 -9.17
N ARG A 62 14.49 -6.04 -10.33
CA ARG A 62 15.25 -4.84 -10.66
C ARG A 62 14.30 -3.73 -11.10
N ILE A 63 14.21 -2.69 -10.29
CA ILE A 63 13.37 -1.53 -10.55
C ILE A 63 14.17 -0.25 -10.35
N ARG A 64 14.41 0.49 -11.42
CA ARG A 64 15.12 1.80 -11.39
C ARG A 64 16.35 1.82 -10.50
N GLY A 65 17.27 0.86 -10.67
CA GLY A 65 18.56 0.86 -10.00
C GLY A 65 18.59 0.24 -8.60
N TYR A 66 17.50 -0.37 -8.14
CA TYR A 66 17.49 -1.17 -6.91
C TYR A 66 16.83 -2.53 -7.13
N CYS A 67 17.13 -3.49 -6.27
CA CYS A 67 16.44 -4.77 -6.18
C CYS A 67 15.42 -4.72 -5.04
N THR A 68 14.22 -5.22 -5.29
CA THR A 68 13.16 -5.26 -4.27
C THR A 68 13.47 -6.32 -3.21
N LEU A 69 13.05 -6.06 -1.99
CA LEU A 69 12.97 -7.10 -0.96
C LEU A 69 11.79 -8.02 -1.22
N PRO A 70 11.79 -9.25 -0.69
CA PRO A 70 10.61 -10.09 -0.65
C PRO A 70 9.43 -9.38 -0.02
N CYS A 71 8.24 -9.59 -0.57
CA CYS A 71 6.99 -9.08 0.02
C CYS A 71 5.95 -10.21 0.10
N ARG A 72 4.90 -9.99 0.89
CA ARG A 72 3.72 -10.88 0.80
C ARG A 72 2.83 -10.36 -0.30
N ALA A 73 2.42 -11.23 -1.22
CA ALA A 73 1.51 -10.90 -2.30
C ALA A 73 0.45 -11.99 -2.41
N ARG A 74 -0.81 -11.61 -2.58
CA ARG A 74 -1.90 -12.56 -2.80
C ARG A 74 -3.01 -11.95 -3.64
N LEU A 75 -3.70 -12.80 -4.36
CA LEU A 75 -4.97 -12.46 -5.01
C LEU A 75 -6.07 -12.26 -3.96
N MET A 76 -6.83 -11.21 -4.09
CA MET A 76 -8.03 -11.01 -3.28
C MET A 76 -9.22 -11.72 -3.95
N ARG A 77 -9.90 -12.57 -3.20
CA ARG A 77 -11.07 -13.32 -3.70
C ARG A 77 -12.29 -12.43 -3.96
N ARG A 78 -12.33 -11.26 -3.35
CA ARG A 78 -13.40 -10.25 -3.48
C ARG A 78 -12.78 -8.88 -3.55
N GLU A 79 -13.44 -7.97 -4.21
CA GLU A 79 -13.08 -6.56 -4.18
C GLU A 79 -13.13 -6.04 -2.73
N PRO A 80 -12.20 -5.17 -2.34
CA PRO A 80 -12.26 -4.54 -1.03
C PRO A 80 -13.52 -3.66 -0.93
N ASP A 81 -14.14 -3.68 0.25
CA ASP A 81 -15.28 -2.79 0.55
C ASP A 81 -14.77 -1.36 0.76
N VAL A 82 -14.58 -0.66 -0.34
CA VAL A 82 -14.13 0.73 -0.37
C VAL A 82 -14.99 1.54 -1.35
N PRO A 83 -15.29 2.81 -1.03
CA PRO A 83 -16.06 3.65 -1.92
C PRO A 83 -15.43 3.78 -3.32
N PRO A 84 -16.23 4.04 -4.35
CA PRO A 84 -15.71 4.36 -5.68
C PRO A 84 -14.72 5.52 -5.61
N ARG A 85 -13.66 5.44 -6.42
CA ARG A 85 -12.69 6.54 -6.50
C ARG A 85 -13.27 7.73 -7.27
N ILE A 86 -13.00 8.94 -6.78
CA ILE A 86 -13.33 10.20 -7.47
C ILE A 86 -12.03 10.98 -7.69
N PRO A 87 -11.66 11.30 -8.94
CA PRO A 87 -12.28 10.87 -10.21
C PRO A 87 -12.13 9.35 -10.41
N PRO A 88 -13.02 8.73 -11.23
CA PRO A 88 -12.98 7.29 -11.45
C PRO A 88 -11.66 6.86 -12.08
N VAL A 89 -11.28 5.61 -11.83
CA VAL A 89 -10.12 5.01 -12.48
C VAL A 89 -10.39 4.89 -13.97
N ARG A 90 -9.46 5.39 -14.79
CA ARG A 90 -9.49 5.15 -16.22
C ARG A 90 -9.00 3.72 -16.48
N TYR A 91 -9.90 2.84 -16.89
CA TYR A 91 -9.58 1.48 -17.29
C TYR A 91 -10.10 1.20 -18.71
N ARG A 92 -9.53 0.19 -19.33
CA ARG A 92 -9.99 -0.29 -20.64
C ARG A 92 -11.12 -1.26 -20.41
N ALA A 93 -12.32 -0.98 -20.91
CA ALA A 93 -13.50 -1.82 -20.69
C ALA A 93 -13.33 -3.26 -21.18
N SER A 94 -12.44 -3.48 -22.16
CA SER A 94 -12.13 -4.80 -22.73
C SER A 94 -11.11 -5.62 -21.93
N ILE A 95 -10.46 -5.03 -20.92
CA ILE A 95 -9.42 -5.72 -20.13
C ILE A 95 -9.98 -5.96 -18.73
N PRO A 96 -10.03 -7.21 -18.26
CA PRO A 96 -10.45 -7.52 -16.90
C PRO A 96 -9.50 -6.90 -15.89
N THR A 97 -9.97 -6.70 -14.67
CA THR A 97 -9.15 -6.22 -13.56
C THR A 97 -9.21 -7.19 -12.39
N SER A 98 -8.16 -7.19 -11.58
CA SER A 98 -8.06 -8.02 -10.38
C SER A 98 -7.56 -7.19 -9.21
N TRP A 99 -7.87 -7.62 -7.99
CA TRP A 99 -7.36 -7.00 -6.78
C TRP A 99 -6.28 -7.85 -6.13
N LEU A 100 -5.18 -7.20 -5.79
CA LEU A 100 -4.05 -7.79 -5.08
C LEU A 100 -3.93 -7.16 -3.71
N GLU A 101 -3.54 -7.95 -2.71
CA GLU A 101 -3.05 -7.45 -1.44
C GLU A 101 -1.54 -7.68 -1.37
N LEU A 102 -0.78 -6.60 -1.16
CA LEU A 102 0.67 -6.64 -1.05
C LEU A 102 1.11 -6.04 0.29
N THR A 103 1.96 -6.76 1.03
CA THR A 103 2.57 -6.24 2.26
C THR A 103 4.07 -6.12 2.08
N LEU A 104 4.56 -4.88 2.10
CA LEU A 104 5.96 -4.52 1.92
C LEU A 104 6.56 -4.05 3.24
N VAL A 105 7.84 -4.34 3.43
CA VAL A 105 8.66 -3.86 4.57
C VAL A 105 9.65 -2.77 4.16
N GLU A 106 9.55 -2.29 2.94
CA GLU A 106 10.35 -1.20 2.37
C GLU A 106 9.44 -0.16 1.69
N GLY A 107 9.96 1.03 1.43
CA GLY A 107 9.16 2.13 0.88
C GLY A 107 9.93 2.95 -0.15
N LYS A 108 10.15 2.42 -1.34
CA LYS A 108 10.74 3.17 -2.45
C LYS A 108 9.66 3.94 -3.23
N ASN A 109 10.08 4.98 -3.95
CA ASN A 109 9.17 5.80 -4.74
C ASN A 109 8.32 4.96 -5.70
N ARG A 110 7.00 5.06 -5.58
CA ARG A 110 5.99 4.36 -6.41
C ARG A 110 6.23 2.85 -6.52
N GLN A 111 6.74 2.24 -5.45
CA GLN A 111 7.27 0.88 -5.48
C GLN A 111 6.22 -0.14 -5.91
N VAL A 112 5.04 -0.17 -5.28
CA VAL A 112 3.98 -1.14 -5.61
C VAL A 112 3.62 -1.05 -7.10
N ARG A 113 3.39 0.16 -7.62
CA ARG A 113 3.04 0.37 -9.04
C ARG A 113 4.10 -0.14 -10.00
N ARG A 114 5.38 0.01 -9.63
CA ARG A 114 6.50 -0.48 -10.43
C ARG A 114 6.65 -1.99 -10.37
N MET A 115 6.44 -2.57 -9.19
CA MET A 115 6.50 -4.02 -8.98
C MET A 115 5.41 -4.73 -9.79
N THR A 116 4.18 -4.26 -9.71
CA THR A 116 3.05 -4.86 -10.45
C THR A 116 3.21 -4.69 -11.96
N ALA A 117 3.70 -3.52 -12.42
CA ALA A 117 4.00 -3.31 -13.84
C ALA A 117 5.15 -4.22 -14.32
N ALA A 118 6.18 -4.47 -13.50
CA ALA A 118 7.30 -5.32 -13.85
C ALA A 118 6.90 -6.80 -14.06
N ILE A 119 5.84 -7.25 -13.41
CA ILE A 119 5.27 -8.59 -13.64
C ILE A 119 4.14 -8.60 -14.69
N GLY A 120 3.91 -7.49 -15.39
CA GLY A 120 2.95 -7.41 -16.50
C GLY A 120 1.52 -6.99 -16.10
N PHE A 121 1.26 -6.65 -14.84
CA PHE A 121 -0.06 -6.28 -14.32
C PHE A 121 -0.05 -4.86 -13.73
N PRO A 122 -0.11 -3.81 -14.57
CA PRO A 122 0.01 -2.44 -14.09
C PRO A 122 -1.13 -2.04 -13.15
N THR A 123 -0.78 -1.33 -12.09
CA THR A 123 -1.73 -0.83 -11.10
C THR A 123 -2.58 0.31 -11.65
N LEU A 124 -3.89 0.17 -11.57
CA LEU A 124 -4.90 1.17 -11.89
C LEU A 124 -5.27 2.01 -10.65
N ARG A 125 -5.55 1.33 -9.54
CA ARG A 125 -5.94 1.94 -8.27
C ARG A 125 -5.09 1.39 -7.13
N LEU A 126 -4.66 2.25 -6.21
CA LEU A 126 -3.80 1.84 -5.10
C LEU A 126 -4.26 2.49 -3.80
N LEU A 127 -4.52 1.66 -2.79
CA LEU A 127 -4.89 2.11 -1.45
C LEU A 127 -3.89 1.55 -0.43
N ARG A 128 -3.40 2.39 0.49
CA ARG A 128 -2.69 1.90 1.66
C ARG A 128 -3.69 1.46 2.72
N ALA A 129 -3.90 0.16 2.83
CA ALA A 129 -4.93 -0.46 3.66
C ALA A 129 -4.50 -0.62 5.11
N ARG A 130 -3.18 -0.81 5.38
CA ARG A 130 -2.63 -0.95 6.75
C ARG A 130 -1.26 -0.29 6.88
N ILE A 131 -1.00 0.17 8.09
CA ILE A 131 0.33 0.58 8.58
C ILE A 131 0.56 -0.22 9.87
N GLY A 132 1.57 -1.10 9.88
CA GLY A 132 1.65 -2.11 10.93
C GLY A 132 0.40 -2.98 10.94
N ASN A 133 -0.21 -3.14 12.11
CA ASN A 133 -1.50 -3.82 12.28
C ASN A 133 -2.70 -2.89 12.25
N PHE A 134 -2.49 -1.56 12.20
CA PHE A 134 -3.58 -0.58 12.12
C PHE A 134 -4.20 -0.58 10.72
N SER A 135 -5.52 -0.75 10.65
CA SER A 135 -6.27 -0.93 9.41
C SER A 135 -7.11 0.29 9.02
N LEU A 136 -7.30 0.46 7.71
CA LEU A 136 -8.23 1.43 7.11
C LEU A 136 -9.71 1.17 7.46
N ALA A 137 -10.05 -0.03 7.92
CA ALA A 137 -11.44 -0.46 8.13
C ALA A 137 -12.26 0.57 8.92
N GLY A 138 -13.42 0.94 8.38
CA GLY A 138 -14.35 1.89 9.00
C GLY A 138 -14.02 3.38 8.82
N LEU A 139 -12.86 3.73 8.24
CA LEU A 139 -12.51 5.14 7.99
C LEU A 139 -12.92 5.54 6.56
N LYS A 140 -13.87 6.46 6.46
CA LYS A 140 -14.36 6.97 5.16
C LYS A 140 -13.34 7.91 4.51
N PRO A 141 -13.35 8.06 3.17
CA PRO A 141 -12.53 9.06 2.48
C PRO A 141 -12.75 10.47 3.04
N GLY A 142 -11.65 11.20 3.27
CA GLY A 142 -11.68 12.54 3.86
C GLY A 142 -11.93 12.59 5.37
N ALA A 143 -12.30 11.46 5.99
CA ALA A 143 -12.45 11.38 7.43
C ALA A 143 -11.07 11.22 8.12
N TRP A 144 -11.04 11.64 9.37
CA TRP A 144 -9.89 11.46 10.25
C TRP A 144 -10.36 11.02 11.64
N LYS A 145 -9.47 10.41 12.37
CA LYS A 145 -9.68 10.09 13.80
C LYS A 145 -8.37 10.23 14.55
N GLU A 146 -8.48 10.54 15.81
CA GLU A 146 -7.37 10.45 16.74
C GLU A 146 -7.20 9.02 17.24
N LEU A 147 -5.96 8.52 17.24
CA LEU A 147 -5.66 7.17 17.68
C LEU A 147 -5.54 7.12 19.20
N ASP A 148 -6.26 6.20 19.81
CA ASP A 148 -6.07 5.87 21.22
C ASP A 148 -4.75 5.08 21.45
N SER A 149 -4.42 4.83 22.71
CA SER A 149 -3.20 4.12 23.08
C SER A 149 -3.15 2.68 22.55
N ARG A 150 -4.30 2.03 22.39
CA ARG A 150 -4.40 0.66 21.85
C ARG A 150 -4.16 0.68 20.33
N GLU A 151 -4.81 1.57 19.62
CA GLU A 151 -4.66 1.74 18.17
C GLU A 151 -3.24 2.19 17.81
N ARG A 152 -2.66 3.09 18.63
CA ARG A 152 -1.28 3.51 18.43
C ARG A 152 -0.28 2.35 18.56
N ARG A 153 -0.51 1.41 19.48
CA ARG A 153 0.31 0.18 19.57
C ARG A 153 0.21 -0.69 18.32
N GLN A 154 -0.91 -0.64 17.59
CA GLN A 154 -1.05 -1.38 16.32
C GLN A 154 -0.20 -0.82 15.19
N LEU A 155 0.17 0.46 15.25
CA LEU A 155 1.08 1.05 14.26
C LEU A 155 2.48 0.44 14.32
N MET A 156 2.90 -0.02 15.49
CA MET A 156 4.26 -0.50 15.76
C MET A 156 4.18 -1.91 16.36
N PRO A 157 3.96 -2.94 15.52
CA PRO A 157 3.94 -4.33 15.98
C PRO A 157 5.32 -4.85 16.36
#